data_c9ef045f08a2773753e4eed6a4d2e474
#
_entry.id   c9ef045f08a2773753e4eed6a4d2e474
#
_cell.length_a   1.000
_cell.length_b   1.000
_cell.length_c   1.000
_cell.angle_alpha   90.00
_cell.angle_beta   90.00
_cell.angle_gamma   90.00
#
_symmetry.space_group_name_H-M   'P 1'
#
loop_
_entity.id
_entity.type
_entity.pdbx_description
1 polymer ?
#
loop_
_entity_poly.entity_id
_entity_poly.type
_entity_poly.pdbx_seq_one_letter_code
_entity_poly.pdbx_strand_id
1 'polypeptide(L)'
;MIFRVLRALRHLPYRPLTAAAVLVALAWLAGHAERLATLTTQARLAAVVLTVVLLGHWTLTWLAPALSTGRWVDRRDDASIHAGGVATWTDIGEKASRSAMRRRAVTLRPSLAAASRRRRRRTPVTEYAVPLLRTGWLPVGSTVWSSCEEVTLRIGGPRSGKSASMACHALDAPGSLLVTSSRTDLLNATRGVRARKGRVDVFNPTDLGGVESTVRWTPLAGCTDYGTAQRRAADLIPTSSSNEGERWDVQARGLLATLLHAAALSGGSMRTVLDWISPADAVARDEILTALGSTPRARSMATQIRSLYATNDRTLSSITATLLPHLKWVNDPTLAAAADANVADPDLLDVGRLVRSGTDTLYLVGRDDGAPTIIGALTAEVAHQVRMHAAYLGGRLDPPMTAILDEAPLTCGPIPLHDWTADMGGFNLTLHIAAQSLAQLRDVWGRERAAAILANTGALVVFGNIKSSDDLQEISTLCGSRLVALDADDNRPLPVMTPAEISTLPIGTALVLRNGLRPVIGHAPWIGERDPSRTAAAVRRLAATTRRRIVTWDGERQTRRAAAKAARAVLDGRGTVAPARPDGATTRPLDGRSGNTDGSHAGGGDT
;
A
#
# COMPACT_ATOMS: atom_id res chain seq x y z
N MET A 1 -22.66 40.49 6.05
CA MET A 1 -22.66 40.95 4.66
C MET A 1 -21.46 40.38 3.86
N ILE A 2 -20.25 40.42 4.38
CA ILE A 2 -19.01 39.94 3.72
C ILE A 2 -19.07 38.44 3.36
N PHE A 3 -19.58 37.55 4.22
CA PHE A 3 -19.71 36.11 3.95
C PHE A 3 -20.73 35.78 2.83
N ARG A 4 -21.75 36.61 2.61
CA ARG A 4 -22.71 36.44 1.50
C ARG A 4 -22.09 36.86 0.17
N VAL A 5 -21.29 37.93 0.16
CA VAL A 5 -20.54 38.37 -1.02
C VAL A 5 -19.45 37.38 -1.43
N LEU A 6 -18.72 36.83 -0.47
CA LEU A 6 -17.71 35.80 -0.73
C LEU A 6 -18.33 34.50 -1.26
N ARG A 7 -19.56 34.16 -0.84
CA ARG A 7 -20.30 33.01 -1.37
C ARG A 7 -20.79 33.22 -2.80
N ALA A 8 -21.20 34.43 -3.14
CA ALA A 8 -21.63 34.80 -4.50
C ALA A 8 -20.45 34.86 -5.49
N LEU A 9 -19.26 35.29 -5.04
CA LEU A 9 -18.05 35.32 -5.85
C LEU A 9 -17.48 33.90 -6.15
N ARG A 10 -17.90 32.88 -5.40
CA ARG A 10 -17.48 31.48 -5.57
C ARG A 10 -18.05 30.83 -6.85
N HIS A 11 -19.10 31.40 -7.43
CA HIS A 11 -19.83 30.86 -8.59
C HIS A 11 -19.58 31.59 -9.90
N LEU A 12 -18.66 32.59 -9.94
CA LEU A 12 -18.34 33.30 -11.18
C LEU A 12 -17.32 32.49 -12.02
N PRO A 13 -17.66 32.16 -13.29
CA PRO A 13 -16.84 31.29 -14.15
C PRO A 13 -15.60 31.97 -14.76
N TYR A 14 -15.27 33.21 -14.37
CA TYR A 14 -14.26 33.99 -15.05
C TYR A 14 -13.01 34.26 -14.20
N ARG A 15 -12.04 33.36 -14.29
CA ARG A 15 -10.68 33.52 -13.73
C ARG A 15 -9.93 34.77 -14.20
N PRO A 16 -10.06 35.24 -15.47
CA PRO A 16 -9.43 36.52 -15.88
C PRO A 16 -10.05 37.76 -15.22
N LEU A 17 -11.34 37.72 -14.87
CA LEU A 17 -12.00 38.87 -14.22
C LEU A 17 -11.58 39.02 -12.75
N THR A 18 -11.33 37.95 -12.05
CA THR A 18 -10.82 38.03 -10.67
C THR A 18 -9.37 38.51 -10.62
N ALA A 19 -8.53 38.09 -11.58
CA ALA A 19 -7.17 38.61 -11.73
C ALA A 19 -7.17 40.09 -12.11
N ALA A 20 -8.06 40.51 -13.03
CA ALA A 20 -8.25 41.92 -13.40
C ALA A 20 -8.76 42.73 -12.21
N ALA A 21 -9.72 42.24 -11.43
CA ALA A 21 -10.23 42.92 -10.23
C ALA A 21 -9.15 43.11 -9.15
N VAL A 22 -8.27 42.09 -8.94
CA VAL A 22 -7.12 42.21 -8.02
C VAL A 22 -6.09 43.21 -8.54
N LEU A 23 -5.80 43.23 -9.84
CA LEU A 23 -4.88 44.20 -10.45
C LEU A 23 -5.44 45.62 -10.41
N VAL A 24 -6.74 45.77 -10.64
CA VAL A 24 -7.45 47.09 -10.52
C VAL A 24 -7.45 47.53 -9.05
N ALA A 25 -7.68 46.64 -8.08
CA ALA A 25 -7.61 46.98 -6.66
C ALA A 25 -6.19 47.39 -6.23
N LEU A 26 -5.16 46.70 -6.72
CA LEU A 26 -3.75 47.05 -6.46
C LEU A 26 -3.36 48.39 -7.14
N ALA A 27 -3.81 48.63 -8.37
CA ALA A 27 -3.58 49.88 -9.07
C ALA A 27 -4.32 51.05 -8.40
N TRP A 28 -5.55 50.81 -7.92
CA TRP A 28 -6.32 51.80 -7.17
C TRP A 28 -5.66 52.12 -5.81
N LEU A 29 -5.19 51.13 -5.07
CA LEU A 29 -4.42 51.30 -3.83
C LEU A 29 -3.12 52.07 -4.08
N ALA A 30 -2.39 51.75 -5.15
CA ALA A 30 -1.17 52.48 -5.53
C ALA A 30 -1.44 53.94 -5.95
N GLY A 31 -2.54 54.19 -6.68
CA GLY A 31 -2.95 55.54 -7.11
C GLY A 31 -3.51 56.43 -5.97
N HIS A 32 -3.91 55.82 -4.85
CA HIS A 32 -4.47 56.54 -3.68
C HIS A 32 -3.58 56.45 -2.46
N ALA A 33 -2.28 56.14 -2.64
CA ALA A 33 -1.31 55.99 -1.55
C ALA A 33 -1.24 57.25 -0.64
N GLU A 34 -1.34 58.46 -1.20
CA GLU A 34 -1.35 59.71 -0.44
C GLU A 34 -2.62 59.88 0.42
N ARG A 35 -3.79 59.48 -0.09
CA ARG A 35 -5.04 59.49 0.69
C ARG A 35 -5.07 58.43 1.78
N LEU A 36 -4.41 57.27 1.56
CA LEU A 36 -4.22 56.23 2.56
C LEU A 36 -3.27 56.68 3.68
N ALA A 37 -2.37 57.63 3.40
CA ALA A 37 -1.47 58.20 4.39
C ALA A 37 -2.22 59.00 5.47
N THR A 38 -3.41 59.51 5.19
CA THR A 38 -4.25 60.30 6.10
C THR A 38 -5.20 59.41 6.95
N LEU A 39 -5.31 58.12 6.67
CA LEU A 39 -6.16 57.20 7.45
C LEU A 39 -5.53 56.85 8.80
N THR A 40 -6.36 56.62 9.80
CA THR A 40 -5.92 56.13 11.12
C THR A 40 -5.16 54.81 11.02
N THR A 41 -4.25 54.57 11.92
CA THR A 41 -3.41 53.35 11.94
C THR A 41 -4.24 52.06 11.91
N GLN A 42 -5.43 52.08 12.51
CA GLN A 42 -6.37 50.93 12.50
C GLN A 42 -6.96 50.68 11.09
N ALA A 43 -7.30 51.71 10.35
CA ALA A 43 -7.81 51.57 8.99
C ALA A 43 -6.74 51.07 8.02
N ARG A 44 -5.46 51.46 8.21
CA ARG A 44 -4.32 50.93 7.44
C ARG A 44 -4.09 49.44 7.73
N LEU A 45 -4.14 49.06 9.01
CA LEU A 45 -4.00 47.67 9.43
C LEU A 45 -5.14 46.79 8.86
N ALA A 46 -6.38 47.28 8.90
CA ALA A 46 -7.53 46.60 8.31
C ALA A 46 -7.41 46.43 6.78
N ALA A 47 -6.92 47.44 6.07
CA ALA A 47 -6.69 47.35 4.62
C ALA A 47 -5.57 46.36 4.27
N VAL A 48 -4.48 46.32 5.04
CA VAL A 48 -3.39 45.35 4.86
C VAL A 48 -3.88 43.95 5.13
N VAL A 49 -4.60 43.72 6.23
CA VAL A 49 -5.16 42.41 6.58
C VAL A 49 -6.15 41.94 5.51
N LEU A 50 -7.02 42.80 5.03
CA LEU A 50 -7.95 42.48 3.94
C LEU A 50 -7.22 42.10 2.65
N THR A 51 -6.17 42.87 2.28
CA THR A 51 -5.34 42.57 1.12
C THR A 51 -4.61 41.23 1.24
N VAL A 52 -4.03 40.92 2.41
CA VAL A 52 -3.39 39.66 2.68
C VAL A 52 -4.39 38.50 2.63
N VAL A 53 -5.59 38.68 3.18
CA VAL A 53 -6.66 37.67 3.13
C VAL A 53 -7.14 37.45 1.69
N LEU A 54 -7.32 38.51 0.89
CA LEU A 54 -7.72 38.41 -0.51
C LEU A 54 -6.62 37.76 -1.38
N LEU A 55 -5.36 38.15 -1.18
CA LEU A 55 -4.21 37.52 -1.85
C LEU A 55 -4.05 36.06 -1.42
N GLY A 56 -4.20 35.77 -0.14
CA GLY A 56 -4.18 34.41 0.38
C GLY A 56 -5.32 33.57 -0.19
N HIS A 57 -6.52 34.12 -0.27
CA HIS A 57 -7.65 33.43 -0.89
C HIS A 57 -7.44 33.23 -2.40
N TRP A 58 -6.93 34.22 -3.10
CA TRP A 58 -6.61 34.13 -4.53
C TRP A 58 -5.50 33.12 -4.81
N THR A 59 -4.41 33.12 -4.04
CA THR A 59 -3.33 32.12 -4.17
C THR A 59 -3.83 30.73 -3.84
N LEU A 60 -4.68 30.56 -2.83
CA LEU A 60 -5.31 29.29 -2.49
C LEU A 60 -6.25 28.80 -3.59
N THR A 61 -7.07 29.67 -4.18
CA THR A 61 -7.97 29.27 -5.28
C THR A 61 -7.21 28.97 -6.58
N TRP A 62 -6.10 29.65 -6.82
CA TRP A 62 -5.24 29.41 -7.98
C TRP A 62 -4.38 28.16 -7.81
N LEU A 63 -3.92 27.87 -6.59
CA LEU A 63 -3.17 26.67 -6.25
C LEU A 63 -4.06 25.44 -5.99
N ALA A 64 -5.32 25.62 -5.60
CA ALA A 64 -6.24 24.53 -5.30
C ALA A 64 -6.35 23.49 -6.42
N PRO A 65 -6.43 23.84 -7.72
CA PRO A 65 -6.42 22.86 -8.80
C PRO A 65 -5.08 22.13 -8.96
N ALA A 66 -3.97 22.78 -8.62
CA ALA A 66 -2.64 22.16 -8.63
C ALA A 66 -2.44 21.22 -7.43
N LEU A 67 -3.19 21.41 -6.36
CA LEU A 67 -3.16 20.62 -5.12
C LEU A 67 -4.24 19.54 -5.07
N SER A 68 -5.22 19.59 -5.99
CA SER A 68 -6.30 18.61 -6.09
C SER A 68 -5.98 17.55 -7.13
N THR A 69 -6.64 16.40 -7.00
CA THR A 69 -6.54 15.30 -7.97
C THR A 69 -7.22 15.59 -9.31
N GLY A 70 -7.98 16.69 -9.40
CA GLY A 70 -8.73 17.10 -10.58
C GLY A 70 -7.89 17.31 -11.85
N ARG A 71 -6.58 17.57 -11.69
CA ARG A 71 -5.66 17.74 -12.83
C ARG A 71 -5.50 16.48 -13.69
N TRP A 72 -5.78 15.30 -13.16
CA TRP A 72 -5.73 14.04 -13.88
C TRP A 72 -7.03 13.73 -14.61
N VAL A 73 -8.16 14.17 -14.04
CA VAL A 73 -9.50 13.88 -14.55
C VAL A 73 -9.96 14.92 -15.58
N ASP A 74 -9.45 16.15 -15.51
CA ASP A 74 -9.95 17.22 -16.35
C ASP A 74 -8.87 18.12 -16.93
N ARG A 75 -8.49 17.85 -18.17
CA ARG A 75 -7.84 18.84 -19.04
C ARG A 75 -8.85 19.64 -19.87
N ARG A 76 -10.15 19.30 -19.83
CA ARG A 76 -11.15 19.84 -20.77
C ARG A 76 -12.16 20.80 -20.19
N ASP A 77 -12.51 20.71 -18.87
CA ASP A 77 -13.54 21.58 -18.31
C ASP A 77 -13.24 22.02 -16.88
N ASP A 78 -12.80 23.25 -16.71
CA ASP A 78 -12.58 23.90 -15.41
C ASP A 78 -13.87 24.10 -14.59
N ALA A 79 -15.04 24.03 -15.20
CA ALA A 79 -16.34 24.17 -14.52
C ALA A 79 -16.78 22.87 -13.81
N SER A 80 -16.34 21.69 -14.29
CA SER A 80 -16.77 20.39 -13.76
C SER A 80 -16.02 19.96 -12.50
N ILE A 81 -14.89 20.57 -12.15
CA ILE A 81 -14.13 20.29 -10.91
C ILE A 81 -15.02 20.50 -9.67
N HIS A 82 -16.01 21.36 -9.74
CA HIS A 82 -16.97 21.62 -8.67
C HIS A 82 -18.19 20.70 -8.71
N ALA A 83 -18.45 20.01 -9.81
CA ALA A 83 -19.63 19.16 -9.99
C ALA A 83 -19.50 17.73 -9.46
N GLY A 84 -18.37 17.35 -8.86
CA GLY A 84 -18.44 16.27 -7.91
C GLY A 84 -17.79 14.94 -8.23
N GLY A 85 -16.94 14.81 -9.25
CA GLY A 85 -16.32 13.53 -9.59
C GLY A 85 -15.24 13.06 -8.61
N VAL A 86 -14.28 13.89 -8.25
CA VAL A 86 -13.14 13.56 -7.36
C VAL A 86 -13.21 14.32 -6.04
N ALA A 87 -12.48 13.83 -5.03
CA ALA A 87 -12.44 14.45 -3.73
C ALA A 87 -11.84 15.86 -3.78
N THR A 88 -12.53 16.78 -3.14
CA THR A 88 -12.03 18.15 -2.95
C THR A 88 -11.02 18.20 -1.81
N TRP A 89 -10.29 19.31 -1.73
CA TRP A 89 -9.36 19.53 -0.62
C TRP A 89 -10.07 19.60 0.75
N THR A 90 -11.30 20.08 0.78
CA THR A 90 -12.15 20.07 1.97
C THR A 90 -12.54 18.66 2.38
N ASP A 91 -12.92 17.80 1.44
CA ASP A 91 -13.25 16.38 1.72
C ASP A 91 -12.05 15.65 2.34
N ILE A 92 -10.86 15.85 1.75
CA ILE A 92 -9.61 15.28 2.28
C ILE A 92 -9.31 15.85 3.68
N GLY A 93 -9.46 17.17 3.85
CA GLY A 93 -9.22 17.88 5.11
C GLY A 93 -10.06 17.35 6.26
N GLU A 94 -11.33 17.09 6.01
CA GLU A 94 -12.29 16.63 7.03
C GLU A 94 -12.13 15.13 7.36
N LYS A 95 -11.93 14.28 6.35
CA LYS A 95 -12.09 12.82 6.47
C LYS A 95 -10.78 12.04 6.43
N ALA A 96 -9.78 12.52 5.69
CA ALA A 96 -8.58 11.77 5.37
C ALA A 96 -7.28 12.54 5.63
N SER A 97 -7.32 13.66 6.33
CA SER A 97 -6.14 14.44 6.68
C SER A 97 -5.44 13.93 7.95
N ARG A 98 -4.21 14.41 8.16
CA ARG A 98 -3.48 14.21 9.42
C ARG A 98 -4.30 14.70 10.64
N SER A 99 -5.05 15.78 10.52
CA SER A 99 -5.91 16.30 11.59
C SER A 99 -7.11 15.40 11.83
N ALA A 100 -7.72 14.82 10.80
CA ALA A 100 -8.79 13.84 10.92
C ALA A 100 -8.33 12.60 11.69
N MET A 101 -7.16 12.06 11.36
CA MET A 101 -6.59 10.91 12.07
C MET A 101 -6.24 11.25 13.52
N ARG A 102 -5.71 12.46 13.79
CA ARG A 102 -5.43 12.91 15.16
C ARG A 102 -6.67 12.98 16.06
N ARG A 103 -7.84 13.29 15.51
CA ARG A 103 -9.10 13.26 16.30
C ARG A 103 -9.43 11.84 16.76
N ARG A 104 -9.10 10.82 15.98
CA ARG A 104 -9.34 9.40 16.29
C ARG A 104 -8.20 8.75 17.07
N ALA A 105 -7.08 9.44 17.31
CA ALA A 105 -5.85 8.87 17.85
C ALA A 105 -6.05 8.10 19.17
N VAL A 106 -6.88 8.62 20.10
CA VAL A 106 -7.15 7.98 21.40
C VAL A 106 -7.98 6.70 21.26
N THR A 107 -8.92 6.69 20.30
CA THR A 107 -9.73 5.50 20.01
C THR A 107 -8.89 4.40 19.37
N LEU A 108 -8.04 4.79 18.40
CA LEU A 108 -7.19 3.87 17.66
C LEU A 108 -6.02 3.34 18.48
N ARG A 109 -5.56 4.13 19.45
CA ARG A 109 -4.45 3.82 20.34
C ARG A 109 -4.76 4.21 21.77
N PRO A 110 -5.39 3.30 22.56
CA PRO A 110 -5.86 3.58 23.91
C PRO A 110 -4.78 4.09 24.87
N SER A 111 -3.52 3.65 24.74
CA SER A 111 -2.39 4.13 25.54
C SER A 111 -2.19 5.66 25.46
N LEU A 112 -2.68 6.29 24.39
CA LEU A 112 -2.66 7.74 24.27
C LEU A 112 -3.70 8.44 25.14
N ALA A 113 -4.71 7.75 25.70
CA ALA A 113 -5.70 8.34 26.57
C ALA A 113 -5.06 8.91 27.85
N ALA A 114 -4.13 8.16 28.44
CA ALA A 114 -3.38 8.58 29.64
C ALA A 114 -2.22 9.56 29.31
N ALA A 115 -1.87 9.74 28.03
CA ALA A 115 -0.77 10.58 27.64
C ALA A 115 -1.11 12.08 27.75
N SER A 116 -0.12 12.92 28.12
CA SER A 116 -0.27 14.37 28.13
C SER A 116 -0.62 14.93 26.74
N ARG A 117 -1.30 16.08 26.69
CA ARG A 117 -1.62 16.76 25.41
C ARG A 117 -0.37 17.00 24.54
N ARG A 118 0.79 17.31 25.17
CA ARG A 118 2.06 17.50 24.46
C ARG A 118 2.55 16.21 23.82
N ARG A 119 2.49 15.07 24.53
CA ARG A 119 2.87 13.74 24.02
C ARG A 119 1.96 13.34 22.87
N ARG A 120 0.62 13.46 23.00
CA ARG A 120 -0.34 13.17 21.91
C ARG A 120 -0.05 13.99 20.64
N ARG A 121 0.27 15.28 20.76
CA ARG A 121 0.60 16.13 19.61
C ARG A 121 1.93 15.76 18.95
N ARG A 122 2.90 15.22 19.70
CA ARG A 122 4.22 14.81 19.22
C ARG A 122 4.20 13.38 18.64
N THR A 123 3.23 12.55 19.01
CA THR A 123 3.10 11.20 18.47
C THR A 123 2.93 11.28 16.95
N PRO A 124 3.78 10.60 16.18
CA PRO A 124 3.64 10.51 14.72
C PRO A 124 2.27 9.94 14.34
N VAL A 125 1.70 10.40 13.24
CA VAL A 125 0.39 9.91 12.78
C VAL A 125 0.48 8.46 12.32
N THR A 126 1.65 8.02 11.85
CA THR A 126 1.93 6.63 11.47
C THR A 126 1.78 5.64 12.62
N GLU A 127 1.74 6.11 13.87
CA GLU A 127 1.48 5.27 15.04
C GLU A 127 0.05 4.72 15.12
N TYR A 128 -0.89 5.29 14.38
CA TYR A 128 -2.31 4.92 14.38
C TYR A 128 -3.02 5.12 13.04
N ALA A 129 -2.31 5.52 12.01
CA ALA A 129 -2.86 5.73 10.66
C ALA A 129 -1.81 5.48 9.57
N VAL A 130 -2.29 5.19 8.37
CA VAL A 130 -1.52 4.77 7.21
C VAL A 130 -1.59 5.86 6.13
N PRO A 131 -0.46 6.34 5.57
CA PRO A 131 -0.47 7.24 4.43
C PRO A 131 -0.75 6.45 3.14
N LEU A 132 -1.87 6.72 2.46
CA LEU A 132 -2.26 6.01 1.23
C LEU A 132 -1.59 6.59 0.00
N LEU A 133 -1.68 7.91 -0.16
CA LEU A 133 -1.06 8.64 -1.26
C LEU A 133 -0.86 10.12 -0.91
N ARG A 134 -0.15 10.83 -1.78
CA ARG A 134 0.05 12.25 -1.71
C ARG A 134 -0.53 12.92 -2.95
N THR A 135 -1.43 13.90 -2.76
CA THR A 135 -1.97 14.71 -3.84
C THR A 135 -0.99 15.82 -4.19
N GLY A 136 -0.89 16.17 -5.48
CA GLY A 136 -0.07 17.29 -5.94
C GLY A 136 1.44 16.98 -6.04
N TRP A 137 2.15 17.88 -6.73
CA TRP A 137 3.61 17.84 -6.87
C TRP A 137 4.28 18.49 -5.65
N LEU A 138 5.33 17.86 -5.13
CA LEU A 138 6.18 18.40 -4.08
C LEU A 138 6.51 19.89 -4.29
N PRO A 139 6.55 20.71 -3.20
CA PRO A 139 6.40 20.39 -1.78
C PRO A 139 4.98 20.57 -1.21
N VAL A 140 4.00 20.96 -2.00
CA VAL A 140 2.68 21.44 -1.56
C VAL A 140 1.58 20.45 -1.89
N GLY A 141 1.59 19.26 -1.28
CA GLY A 141 0.54 18.25 -1.43
C GLY A 141 -0.03 17.81 -0.09
N SER A 142 -1.31 17.45 -0.09
CA SER A 142 -1.94 16.82 1.08
C SER A 142 -1.74 15.32 1.05
N THR A 143 -1.35 14.72 2.17
CA THR A 143 -1.35 13.27 2.32
C THR A 143 -2.74 12.80 2.67
N VAL A 144 -3.24 11.82 1.94
CA VAL A 144 -4.47 11.10 2.23
C VAL A 144 -4.14 9.95 3.16
N TRP A 145 -4.81 9.92 4.30
CA TRP A 145 -4.59 8.95 5.37
C TRP A 145 -5.79 8.02 5.53
N SER A 146 -5.51 6.79 5.93
CA SER A 146 -6.48 5.81 6.42
C SER A 146 -6.17 5.49 7.87
N SER A 147 -7.15 5.02 8.66
CA SER A 147 -6.87 4.56 10.02
C SER A 147 -6.20 3.19 10.01
N CYS A 148 -5.49 2.82 11.08
CA CYS A 148 -4.90 1.49 11.22
C CYS A 148 -5.94 0.36 11.28
N GLU A 149 -7.20 0.65 11.55
CA GLU A 149 -8.32 -0.31 11.54
C GLU A 149 -8.79 -0.63 10.12
N GLU A 150 -8.54 0.27 9.15
CA GLU A 150 -9.03 0.11 7.78
C GLU A 150 -8.10 -0.81 6.97
N VAL A 151 -8.69 -1.86 6.40
CA VAL A 151 -7.98 -2.75 5.48
C VAL A 151 -7.65 -2.00 4.19
N THR A 152 -6.43 -2.15 3.72
CA THR A 152 -5.98 -1.58 2.44
C THR A 152 -5.74 -2.69 1.43
N LEU A 153 -6.51 -2.70 0.34
CA LEU A 153 -6.31 -3.60 -0.81
C LEU A 153 -5.63 -2.85 -1.95
N ARG A 154 -4.55 -3.41 -2.49
CA ARG A 154 -3.80 -2.86 -3.63
C ARG A 154 -3.96 -3.74 -4.84
N ILE A 155 -4.48 -3.16 -5.92
CA ILE A 155 -4.62 -3.82 -7.22
C ILE A 155 -3.80 -3.07 -8.26
N GLY A 156 -3.12 -3.80 -9.13
CA GLY A 156 -2.36 -3.20 -10.22
C GLY A 156 -1.44 -4.21 -10.90
N GLY A 157 -1.12 -3.99 -12.16
CA GLY A 157 -0.26 -4.87 -12.93
C GLY A 157 1.18 -4.96 -12.38
N PRO A 158 2.01 -5.82 -12.99
CA PRO A 158 3.43 -5.91 -12.63
C PRO A 158 4.14 -4.56 -12.80
N ARG A 159 5.16 -4.30 -11.95
CA ARG A 159 6.01 -3.10 -11.99
C ARG A 159 5.26 -1.77 -11.86
N SER A 160 4.05 -1.75 -11.31
CA SER A 160 3.24 -0.54 -11.11
C SER A 160 3.62 0.27 -9.86
N GLY A 161 4.38 -0.33 -8.91
CA GLY A 161 4.83 0.34 -7.68
C GLY A 161 4.19 -0.16 -6.39
N LYS A 162 3.37 -1.24 -6.43
CA LYS A 162 2.71 -1.82 -5.26
C LYS A 162 3.68 -2.14 -4.13
N SER A 163 4.66 -3.02 -4.38
CA SER A 163 5.62 -3.48 -3.35
C SER A 163 6.50 -2.33 -2.83
N ALA A 164 6.87 -1.36 -3.69
CA ALA A 164 7.60 -0.16 -3.26
C ALA A 164 6.79 0.71 -2.28
N SER A 165 5.48 0.80 -2.48
CA SER A 165 4.56 1.45 -1.54
C SER A 165 4.42 0.66 -0.24
N MET A 166 4.31 -0.68 -0.31
CA MET A 166 4.20 -1.54 0.86
C MET A 166 5.46 -1.53 1.73
N ALA A 167 6.64 -1.42 1.12
CA ALA A 167 7.89 -1.24 1.84
C ALA A 167 7.87 0.01 2.75
N CYS A 168 7.24 1.11 2.31
CA CYS A 168 7.06 2.28 3.15
C CYS A 168 6.21 1.98 4.40
N HIS A 169 5.15 1.18 4.25
CA HIS A 169 4.30 0.81 5.39
C HIS A 169 5.01 -0.15 6.34
N ALA A 170 5.86 -1.06 5.84
CA ALA A 170 6.72 -1.90 6.67
C ALA A 170 7.66 -1.06 7.55
N LEU A 171 8.24 0.00 6.99
CA LEU A 171 9.10 0.92 7.75
C LEU A 171 8.33 1.76 8.77
N ASP A 172 7.09 2.16 8.43
CA ASP A 172 6.22 2.98 9.28
C ASP A 172 5.47 2.17 10.33
N ALA A 173 5.41 0.84 10.22
CA ALA A 173 4.70 -0.04 11.14
C ALA A 173 5.05 0.29 12.61
N PRO A 174 4.04 0.67 13.43
CA PRO A 174 4.28 1.13 14.79
C PRO A 174 4.66 -0.01 15.74
N GLY A 175 4.05 -1.16 15.54
CA GLY A 175 4.21 -2.36 16.35
C GLY A 175 4.96 -3.48 15.64
N SER A 176 4.63 -4.71 16.03
CA SER A 176 5.11 -5.92 15.36
C SER A 176 4.68 -5.93 13.89
N LEU A 177 5.46 -6.62 13.06
CA LEU A 177 5.26 -6.64 11.62
C LEU A 177 5.33 -8.07 11.10
N LEU A 178 4.32 -8.47 10.33
CA LEU A 178 4.33 -9.65 9.46
C LEU A 178 4.43 -9.19 8.02
N VAL A 179 5.30 -9.82 7.24
CA VAL A 179 5.41 -9.58 5.78
C VAL A 179 5.42 -10.93 5.08
N THR A 180 4.48 -11.17 4.19
CA THR A 180 4.54 -12.28 3.23
C THR A 180 4.92 -11.75 1.86
N SER A 181 5.76 -12.44 1.13
CA SER A 181 6.17 -12.03 -0.22
C SER A 181 6.65 -13.20 -1.06
N SER A 182 6.34 -13.16 -2.34
CA SER A 182 6.88 -14.09 -3.35
C SER A 182 8.32 -13.76 -3.77
N ARG A 183 8.94 -12.71 -3.19
CA ARG A 183 10.24 -12.17 -3.55
C ARG A 183 10.96 -11.61 -2.33
N THR A 184 12.29 -11.48 -2.44
CA THR A 184 13.14 -10.93 -1.37
C THR A 184 13.19 -9.39 -1.34
N ASP A 185 12.56 -8.70 -2.30
CA ASP A 185 12.66 -7.24 -2.45
C ASP A 185 12.22 -6.47 -1.20
N LEU A 186 11.07 -6.85 -0.60
CA LEU A 186 10.56 -6.22 0.63
C LEU A 186 11.46 -6.48 1.83
N LEU A 187 11.93 -7.71 1.98
CA LEU A 187 12.89 -8.08 3.02
C LEU A 187 14.15 -7.24 2.91
N ASN A 188 14.79 -7.20 1.73
CA ASN A 188 16.04 -6.48 1.50
C ASN A 188 15.88 -4.96 1.74
N ALA A 189 14.73 -4.39 1.36
CA ALA A 189 14.46 -2.97 1.52
C ALA A 189 14.19 -2.55 2.98
N THR A 190 13.73 -3.47 3.84
CA THR A 190 13.18 -3.08 5.15
C THR A 190 13.85 -3.74 6.35
N ARG A 191 14.50 -4.92 6.17
CA ARG A 191 15.14 -5.71 7.24
C ARG A 191 16.09 -4.87 8.10
N GLY A 192 17.00 -4.10 7.49
CA GLY A 192 18.01 -3.33 8.22
C GLY A 192 17.43 -2.22 9.12
N VAL A 193 16.29 -1.64 8.73
CA VAL A 193 15.59 -0.63 9.55
C VAL A 193 14.80 -1.32 10.66
N ARG A 194 14.12 -2.43 10.34
CA ARG A 194 13.32 -3.19 11.31
C ARG A 194 14.19 -3.82 12.39
N ALA A 195 15.38 -4.29 12.06
CA ALA A 195 16.36 -4.84 13.02
C ALA A 195 16.80 -3.82 14.08
N ARG A 196 16.61 -2.51 13.84
CA ARG A 196 16.85 -1.47 14.85
C ARG A 196 15.67 -1.27 15.81
N LYS A 197 14.50 -1.80 15.47
CA LYS A 197 13.28 -1.70 16.29
C LYS A 197 13.08 -2.92 17.18
N GLY A 198 13.36 -4.11 16.68
CA GLY A 198 13.16 -5.38 17.37
C GLY A 198 13.85 -6.54 16.66
N ARG A 199 13.62 -7.74 17.14
CA ARG A 199 14.11 -8.97 16.50
C ARG A 199 13.49 -9.11 15.11
N VAL A 200 14.29 -9.61 14.17
CA VAL A 200 13.84 -9.90 12.81
C VAL A 200 14.05 -11.37 12.54
N ASP A 201 12.95 -12.08 12.37
CA ASP A 201 12.90 -13.48 12.01
C ASP A 201 12.55 -13.60 10.51
N VAL A 202 13.18 -14.56 9.84
CA VAL A 202 12.98 -14.88 8.43
C VAL A 202 12.64 -16.36 8.33
N PHE A 203 11.51 -16.66 7.71
CA PHE A 203 11.11 -18.00 7.33
C PHE A 203 11.04 -18.06 5.80
N ASN A 204 12.00 -18.73 5.19
CA ASN A 204 12.17 -18.90 3.75
C ASN A 204 12.34 -20.39 3.43
N PRO A 205 11.24 -21.14 3.40
CA PRO A 205 11.31 -22.61 3.31
C PRO A 205 11.77 -23.14 1.95
N THR A 206 11.89 -22.27 0.94
CA THR A 206 12.36 -22.62 -0.42
C THR A 206 13.76 -22.08 -0.72
N ASP A 207 14.45 -21.52 0.26
CA ASP A 207 15.76 -20.87 0.10
C ASP A 207 15.79 -19.84 -1.05
N LEU A 208 14.65 -19.14 -1.25
CA LEU A 208 14.47 -18.19 -2.34
C LEU A 208 15.52 -17.06 -2.27
N GLY A 209 16.29 -16.91 -3.32
CA GLY A 209 17.32 -15.89 -3.43
C GLY A 209 18.53 -16.10 -2.51
N GLY A 210 18.76 -17.31 -2.01
CA GLY A 210 19.88 -17.66 -1.12
C GLY A 210 19.79 -16.96 0.25
N VAL A 211 18.59 -16.61 0.69
CA VAL A 211 18.37 -16.02 2.02
C VAL A 211 18.01 -17.11 3.00
N GLU A 212 18.91 -17.44 3.91
CA GLU A 212 18.71 -18.45 4.93
C GLU A 212 17.55 -18.10 5.87
N SER A 213 16.76 -19.13 6.26
CA SER A 213 15.78 -19.02 7.33
C SER A 213 16.51 -18.82 8.67
N THR A 214 16.04 -17.87 9.47
CA THR A 214 16.55 -17.66 10.84
C THR A 214 15.72 -18.37 11.89
N VAL A 215 14.58 -18.91 11.50
CA VAL A 215 13.66 -19.67 12.34
C VAL A 215 13.10 -20.85 11.56
N ARG A 216 12.70 -21.87 12.30
CA ARG A 216 11.96 -23.04 11.81
C ARG A 216 10.55 -23.01 12.38
N TRP A 217 9.66 -23.76 11.76
CA TRP A 217 8.30 -23.87 12.25
C TRP A 217 7.77 -25.29 12.03
N THR A 218 6.69 -25.63 12.70
CA THR A 218 5.96 -26.88 12.44
C THR A 218 4.46 -26.67 12.67
N PRO A 219 3.60 -27.22 11.80
CA PRO A 219 2.16 -27.26 12.05
C PRO A 219 1.78 -27.97 13.35
N LEU A 220 2.63 -28.81 13.89
CA LEU A 220 2.40 -29.53 15.16
C LEU A 220 2.51 -28.64 16.41
N ALA A 221 3.10 -27.44 16.27
CA ALA A 221 3.26 -26.54 17.40
C ALA A 221 1.91 -26.21 18.07
N GLY A 222 1.77 -26.59 19.34
CA GLY A 222 0.55 -26.43 20.14
C GLY A 222 -0.54 -27.46 19.92
N CYS A 223 -0.37 -28.44 19.02
CA CYS A 223 -1.39 -29.46 18.70
C CYS A 223 -1.60 -30.53 19.80
N THR A 224 -0.87 -30.46 20.91
CA THR A 224 -1.23 -31.16 22.14
C THR A 224 -2.58 -30.70 22.71
N ASP A 225 -3.04 -29.46 22.35
CA ASP A 225 -4.42 -29.04 22.46
C ASP A 225 -5.19 -29.38 21.18
N TYR A 226 -6.29 -30.13 21.31
CA TYR A 226 -7.07 -30.57 20.16
C TYR A 226 -7.72 -29.42 19.39
N GLY A 227 -8.14 -28.36 20.09
CA GLY A 227 -8.69 -27.16 19.45
C GLY A 227 -7.68 -26.50 18.53
N THR A 228 -6.41 -26.49 18.92
CA THR A 228 -5.30 -26.03 18.08
C THR A 228 -5.09 -26.96 16.88
N ALA A 229 -5.14 -28.27 17.06
CA ALA A 229 -5.04 -29.23 15.96
C ALA A 229 -6.18 -29.05 14.94
N GLN A 230 -7.43 -28.82 15.40
CA GLN A 230 -8.57 -28.55 14.53
C GLN A 230 -8.37 -27.26 13.71
N ARG A 231 -7.93 -26.16 14.32
CA ARG A 231 -7.62 -24.92 13.59
C ARG A 231 -6.51 -25.14 12.57
N ARG A 232 -5.43 -25.81 12.97
CA ARG A 232 -4.31 -26.10 12.11
C ARG A 232 -4.70 -26.95 10.89
N ALA A 233 -5.55 -27.94 11.08
CA ALA A 233 -6.09 -28.73 9.98
C ALA A 233 -6.94 -27.89 9.02
N ALA A 234 -7.73 -26.93 9.54
CA ALA A 234 -8.49 -26.00 8.72
C ALA A 234 -7.59 -24.98 7.97
N ASP A 235 -6.47 -24.58 8.58
CA ASP A 235 -5.50 -23.68 7.96
C ASP A 235 -4.71 -24.37 6.83
N LEU A 236 -4.42 -25.68 6.98
CA LEU A 236 -3.71 -26.48 5.99
C LEU A 236 -4.60 -26.92 4.82
N ILE A 237 -5.87 -27.23 5.11
CA ILE A 237 -6.85 -27.66 4.09
C ILE A 237 -7.89 -26.55 3.92
N PRO A 238 -7.80 -25.74 2.89
CA PRO A 238 -8.78 -24.68 2.63
C PRO A 238 -10.15 -25.24 2.25
N THR A 239 -11.19 -24.42 2.40
CA THR A 239 -12.55 -24.81 1.98
C THR A 239 -12.70 -24.68 0.48
N SER A 240 -13.05 -25.74 -0.18
CA SER A 240 -13.38 -25.76 -1.61
C SER A 240 -14.56 -24.85 -1.93
N SER A 241 -14.64 -24.41 -3.18
CA SER A 241 -15.73 -23.57 -3.68
C SER A 241 -17.00 -24.35 -4.06
N SER A 242 -16.92 -25.68 -4.15
CA SER A 242 -18.05 -26.55 -4.48
C SER A 242 -18.60 -27.27 -3.25
N ASN A 243 -19.91 -27.45 -3.19
CA ASN A 243 -20.58 -28.15 -2.07
C ASN A 243 -20.07 -29.60 -1.87
N GLU A 244 -19.75 -30.30 -2.96
CA GLU A 244 -19.21 -31.65 -2.88
C GLU A 244 -17.78 -31.66 -2.34
N GLY A 245 -16.92 -30.73 -2.82
CA GLY A 245 -15.57 -30.54 -2.31
C GLY A 245 -15.58 -30.19 -0.83
N GLU A 246 -16.45 -29.29 -0.40
CA GLU A 246 -16.56 -28.88 1.01
C GLU A 246 -16.87 -30.07 1.95
N ARG A 247 -17.71 -31.01 1.51
CA ARG A 247 -17.97 -32.24 2.30
C ARG A 247 -16.72 -33.07 2.52
N TRP A 248 -15.88 -33.22 1.50
CA TRP A 248 -14.63 -33.96 1.61
C TRP A 248 -13.60 -33.21 2.41
N ASP A 249 -13.52 -31.88 2.28
CA ASP A 249 -12.64 -31.03 3.09
C ASP A 249 -12.94 -31.14 4.58
N VAL A 250 -14.22 -31.14 4.99
CA VAL A 250 -14.63 -31.30 6.39
C VAL A 250 -14.14 -32.64 6.95
N GLN A 251 -14.27 -33.72 6.19
CA GLN A 251 -13.82 -35.06 6.62
C GLN A 251 -12.27 -35.14 6.66
N ALA A 252 -11.61 -34.58 5.64
CA ALA A 252 -10.14 -34.54 5.58
C ALA A 252 -9.55 -33.72 6.73
N ARG A 253 -10.16 -32.57 7.08
CA ARG A 253 -9.79 -31.76 8.25
C ARG A 253 -9.98 -32.53 9.56
N GLY A 254 -11.09 -33.26 9.71
CA GLY A 254 -11.34 -34.09 10.89
C GLY A 254 -10.29 -35.17 11.08
N LEU A 255 -9.91 -35.86 10.00
CA LEU A 255 -8.82 -36.84 10.02
C LEU A 255 -7.50 -36.14 10.35
N LEU A 256 -7.12 -35.08 9.62
CA LEU A 256 -5.85 -34.39 9.82
C LEU A 256 -5.73 -33.82 11.25
N ALA A 257 -6.79 -33.23 11.81
CA ALA A 257 -6.79 -32.73 13.18
C ALA A 257 -6.46 -33.84 14.19
N THR A 258 -7.02 -35.02 13.99
CA THR A 258 -6.77 -36.17 14.87
C THR A 258 -5.34 -36.68 14.73
N LEU A 259 -4.80 -36.76 13.51
CA LEU A 259 -3.42 -37.15 13.25
C LEU A 259 -2.41 -36.15 13.82
N LEU A 260 -2.65 -34.83 13.62
CA LEU A 260 -1.81 -33.79 14.21
C LEU A 260 -1.78 -33.86 15.74
N HIS A 261 -2.94 -34.08 16.36
CA HIS A 261 -3.03 -34.23 17.81
C HIS A 261 -2.28 -35.48 18.32
N ALA A 262 -2.48 -36.61 17.65
CA ALA A 262 -1.78 -37.85 18.00
C ALA A 262 -0.27 -37.70 17.84
N ALA A 263 0.22 -37.13 16.74
CA ALA A 263 1.63 -36.91 16.51
C ALA A 263 2.24 -35.93 17.53
N ALA A 264 1.53 -34.88 17.89
CA ALA A 264 1.99 -33.97 18.95
C ALA A 264 2.06 -34.61 20.33
N LEU A 265 1.13 -35.52 20.66
CA LEU A 265 1.15 -36.27 21.92
C LEU A 265 2.29 -37.31 22.00
N SER A 266 2.65 -37.93 20.86
CA SER A 266 3.75 -38.92 20.79
C SER A 266 5.12 -38.29 20.57
N GLY A 267 5.22 -36.98 20.38
CA GLY A 267 6.48 -36.31 20.01
C GLY A 267 6.90 -36.58 18.57
N GLY A 268 5.96 -36.93 17.70
CA GLY A 268 6.18 -37.19 16.28
C GLY A 268 6.40 -35.92 15.48
N SER A 269 6.55 -36.05 14.14
CA SER A 269 6.79 -35.02 13.18
C SER A 269 5.67 -34.97 12.10
N MET A 270 5.71 -34.01 11.17
CA MET A 270 4.80 -34.00 10.02
C MET A 270 5.06 -35.21 9.09
N ARG A 271 6.27 -35.74 9.07
CA ARG A 271 6.58 -37.03 8.42
C ARG A 271 5.77 -38.16 9.05
N THR A 272 5.71 -38.24 10.38
CA THR A 272 4.87 -39.21 11.11
C THR A 272 3.39 -39.06 10.72
N VAL A 273 2.90 -37.82 10.62
CA VAL A 273 1.51 -37.57 10.18
C VAL A 273 1.29 -38.09 8.76
N LEU A 274 2.24 -37.87 7.85
CA LEU A 274 2.13 -38.32 6.46
C LEU A 274 2.14 -39.86 6.37
N ASP A 275 3.02 -40.51 7.12
CA ASP A 275 3.12 -41.97 7.17
C ASP A 275 1.84 -42.61 7.74
N TRP A 276 1.18 -41.97 8.69
CA TRP A 276 -0.08 -42.42 9.27
C TRP A 276 -1.32 -42.23 8.40
N ILE A 277 -1.24 -41.50 7.29
CA ILE A 277 -2.40 -41.29 6.39
C ILE A 277 -2.80 -42.60 5.70
N SER A 278 -1.87 -43.56 5.50
CA SER A 278 -2.18 -44.79 4.82
C SER A 278 -3.03 -45.74 5.70
N PRO A 279 -4.28 -46.01 5.32
CA PRO A 279 -5.16 -46.85 6.14
C PRO A 279 -4.78 -48.35 6.14
N ALA A 280 -3.92 -48.78 5.22
CA ALA A 280 -3.54 -50.16 5.05
C ALA A 280 -2.48 -50.62 6.09
N ASP A 281 -1.79 -49.67 6.74
CA ASP A 281 -0.75 -49.98 7.71
C ASP A 281 -1.34 -50.23 9.11
N ALA A 282 -1.32 -51.47 9.56
CA ALA A 282 -1.78 -51.84 10.88
C ALA A 282 -0.88 -51.27 12.00
N VAL A 283 0.41 -51.09 11.74
CA VAL A 283 1.37 -50.53 12.72
C VAL A 283 1.03 -49.06 12.95
N ALA A 284 0.82 -48.30 11.88
CA ALA A 284 0.40 -46.89 11.96
C ALA A 284 -0.91 -46.71 12.76
N ARG A 285 -1.87 -47.63 12.58
CA ARG A 285 -3.12 -47.60 13.37
C ARG A 285 -2.88 -47.81 14.87
N ASP A 286 -2.03 -48.76 15.23
CA ASP A 286 -1.72 -49.06 16.64
C ASP A 286 -0.91 -47.93 17.29
N GLU A 287 -0.01 -47.29 16.55
CA GLU A 287 0.72 -46.09 16.99
C GLU A 287 -0.21 -44.94 17.28
N ILE A 288 -1.13 -44.60 16.35
CA ILE A 288 -2.14 -43.57 16.52
C ILE A 288 -3.01 -43.85 17.74
N LEU A 289 -3.49 -45.10 17.88
CA LEU A 289 -4.36 -45.47 18.99
C LEU A 289 -3.63 -45.44 20.34
N THR A 290 -2.35 -45.79 20.36
CA THR A 290 -1.49 -45.72 21.54
C THR A 290 -1.27 -44.24 21.94
N ALA A 291 -0.93 -43.37 20.97
CA ALA A 291 -0.76 -41.97 21.23
C ALA A 291 -2.05 -41.32 21.78
N LEU A 292 -3.21 -41.60 21.17
CA LEU A 292 -4.51 -41.10 21.62
C LEU A 292 -4.97 -41.71 22.94
N GLY A 293 -4.58 -42.97 23.25
CA GLY A 293 -4.92 -43.62 24.51
C GLY A 293 -4.28 -43.00 25.74
N SER A 294 -3.29 -42.14 25.59
CA SER A 294 -2.54 -41.49 26.68
C SER A 294 -3.37 -40.49 27.50
N THR A 295 -4.49 -39.98 26.97
CA THR A 295 -5.36 -39.05 27.69
C THR A 295 -6.83 -39.49 27.67
N PRO A 296 -7.64 -39.13 28.72
CA PRO A 296 -9.07 -39.47 28.76
C PRO A 296 -9.89 -38.86 27.57
N ARG A 297 -9.57 -37.65 27.14
CA ARG A 297 -10.24 -36.98 26.00
C ARG A 297 -9.92 -37.66 24.68
N ALA A 298 -8.71 -38.14 24.51
CA ALA A 298 -8.27 -38.78 23.28
C ALA A 298 -8.91 -40.16 23.03
N ARG A 299 -9.49 -40.82 24.07
CA ARG A 299 -10.23 -42.08 23.89
C ARG A 299 -11.43 -41.97 22.95
N SER A 300 -12.17 -40.85 22.98
CA SER A 300 -13.29 -40.62 22.03
C SER A 300 -12.79 -40.49 20.61
N MET A 301 -11.63 -39.85 20.41
CA MET A 301 -10.98 -39.69 19.10
C MET A 301 -10.45 -41.04 18.59
N ALA A 302 -9.89 -41.87 19.49
CA ALA A 302 -9.50 -43.22 19.14
C ALA A 302 -10.71 -44.04 18.59
N THR A 303 -11.88 -43.87 19.18
CA THR A 303 -13.11 -44.51 18.67
C THR A 303 -13.51 -43.96 17.30
N GLN A 304 -13.41 -42.63 17.06
CA GLN A 304 -13.66 -42.00 15.76
C GLN A 304 -12.69 -42.49 14.69
N ILE A 305 -11.41 -42.59 14.99
CA ILE A 305 -10.37 -43.13 14.09
C ILE A 305 -10.66 -44.58 13.74
N ARG A 306 -11.00 -45.43 14.74
CA ARG A 306 -11.37 -46.84 14.46
C ARG A 306 -12.59 -46.91 13.52
N SER A 307 -13.61 -46.09 13.78
CA SER A 307 -14.80 -46.03 12.93
C SER A 307 -14.47 -45.55 11.51
N LEU A 308 -13.59 -44.55 11.38
CA LEU A 308 -13.15 -44.03 10.09
C LEU A 308 -12.39 -45.10 9.30
N TYR A 309 -11.42 -45.79 9.91
CA TYR A 309 -10.66 -46.85 9.24
C TYR A 309 -11.47 -48.13 8.99
N ALA A 310 -12.59 -48.32 9.69
CA ALA A 310 -13.55 -49.38 9.41
C ALA A 310 -14.58 -49.00 8.32
N THR A 311 -14.52 -47.75 7.83
CA THR A 311 -15.40 -47.26 6.75
C THR A 311 -15.01 -47.89 5.41
N ASN A 312 -15.95 -47.86 4.43
CA ASN A 312 -15.73 -48.34 3.08
C ASN A 312 -14.45 -47.72 2.47
N ASP A 313 -13.59 -48.55 1.86
CA ASP A 313 -12.32 -48.18 1.23
C ASP A 313 -12.46 -47.02 0.25
N ARG A 314 -13.57 -46.90 -0.49
CA ARG A 314 -13.85 -45.83 -1.44
C ARG A 314 -13.98 -44.47 -0.75
N THR A 315 -14.68 -44.43 0.39
CA THR A 315 -14.82 -43.21 1.20
C THR A 315 -13.49 -42.79 1.80
N LEU A 316 -12.77 -43.70 2.36
CA LEU A 316 -11.45 -43.43 2.95
C LEU A 316 -10.45 -42.97 1.89
N SER A 317 -10.44 -43.61 0.71
CA SER A 317 -9.63 -43.17 -0.43
C SER A 317 -9.97 -41.75 -0.89
N SER A 318 -11.24 -41.35 -0.88
CA SER A 318 -11.64 -39.98 -1.22
C SER A 318 -11.14 -38.96 -0.20
N ILE A 319 -11.21 -39.28 1.10
CA ILE A 319 -10.71 -38.44 2.18
C ILE A 319 -9.18 -38.25 2.08
N THR A 320 -8.46 -39.36 1.88
CA THR A 320 -6.99 -39.31 1.75
C THR A 320 -6.56 -38.61 0.47
N ALA A 321 -7.25 -38.80 -0.65
CA ALA A 321 -7.00 -38.09 -1.89
C ALA A 321 -7.20 -36.56 -1.76
N THR A 322 -8.15 -36.12 -0.93
CA THR A 322 -8.33 -34.70 -0.60
C THR A 322 -7.22 -34.16 0.29
N LEU A 323 -6.73 -34.97 1.23
CA LEU A 323 -5.72 -34.57 2.21
C LEU A 323 -4.29 -34.49 1.64
N LEU A 324 -3.87 -35.50 0.86
CA LEU A 324 -2.50 -35.68 0.39
C LEU A 324 -1.90 -34.47 -0.35
N PRO A 325 -2.62 -33.78 -1.26
CA PRO A 325 -2.09 -32.61 -1.95
C PRO A 325 -1.58 -31.52 -0.99
N HIS A 326 -2.22 -31.38 0.17
CA HIS A 326 -1.88 -30.35 1.16
C HIS A 326 -0.69 -30.73 2.05
N LEU A 327 -0.26 -31.99 2.03
CA LEU A 327 0.89 -32.50 2.79
C LEU A 327 2.08 -32.94 1.92
N LYS A 328 1.96 -32.86 0.58
CA LYS A 328 3.04 -33.28 -0.34
C LYS A 328 4.38 -32.59 -0.07
N TRP A 329 4.36 -31.37 0.49
CA TRP A 329 5.54 -30.58 0.85
C TRP A 329 6.44 -31.28 1.88
N VAL A 330 5.89 -32.19 2.69
CA VAL A 330 6.64 -33.00 3.67
C VAL A 330 7.67 -33.89 2.99
N ASN A 331 7.46 -34.23 1.72
CA ASN A 331 8.39 -35.04 0.93
C ASN A 331 9.53 -34.22 0.29
N ASP A 332 9.42 -32.88 0.30
CA ASP A 332 10.50 -32.02 -0.14
C ASP A 332 11.50 -31.78 1.00
N PRO A 333 12.78 -32.17 0.85
CA PRO A 333 13.75 -32.06 1.94
C PRO A 333 13.97 -30.62 2.42
N THR A 334 13.89 -29.65 1.51
CA THR A 334 14.12 -28.23 1.83
C THR A 334 12.95 -27.65 2.61
N LEU A 335 11.72 -27.92 2.15
CA LEU A 335 10.51 -27.49 2.84
C LEU A 335 10.38 -28.18 4.20
N ALA A 336 10.63 -29.50 4.27
CA ALA A 336 10.59 -30.25 5.51
C ALA A 336 11.64 -29.76 6.52
N ALA A 337 12.85 -29.45 6.08
CA ALA A 337 13.88 -28.89 6.96
C ALA A 337 13.45 -27.59 7.64
N ALA A 338 12.67 -26.75 6.97
CA ALA A 338 12.16 -25.48 7.52
C ALA A 338 10.84 -25.65 8.29
N ALA A 339 9.94 -26.56 7.83
CA ALA A 339 8.54 -26.61 8.26
C ALA A 339 8.14 -27.92 9.00
N ASP A 340 9.07 -28.83 9.23
CA ASP A 340 8.89 -30.02 10.06
C ASP A 340 9.90 -30.03 11.22
N ALA A 341 10.03 -28.89 11.91
CA ALA A 341 10.88 -28.74 13.07
C ALA A 341 10.35 -29.54 14.27
N ASN A 342 11.24 -30.06 15.11
CA ASN A 342 10.82 -30.58 16.38
C ASN A 342 10.31 -29.46 17.28
N VAL A 343 9.25 -29.74 18.05
CA VAL A 343 8.65 -28.74 18.97
C VAL A 343 9.66 -28.29 20.05
N ALA A 344 10.68 -29.07 20.33
CA ALA A 344 11.75 -28.75 21.28
C ALA A 344 12.93 -28.00 20.66
N ASP A 345 12.94 -27.75 19.35
CA ASP A 345 14.05 -27.07 18.68
C ASP A 345 14.22 -25.61 19.20
N PRO A 346 15.47 -25.21 19.49
CA PRO A 346 15.74 -23.85 19.98
C PRO A 346 15.41 -22.75 18.95
N ASP A 347 15.42 -23.08 17.66
CA ASP A 347 15.12 -22.19 16.55
C ASP A 347 13.63 -22.18 16.18
N LEU A 348 12.79 -22.89 16.96
CA LEU A 348 11.36 -22.90 16.72
C LEU A 348 10.77 -21.49 16.91
N LEU A 349 10.01 -21.03 15.92
CA LEU A 349 9.34 -19.74 15.97
C LEU A 349 8.26 -19.69 17.06
N ASP A 350 8.42 -18.84 18.04
CA ASP A 350 7.34 -18.45 18.96
C ASP A 350 6.50 -17.33 18.36
N VAL A 351 5.39 -17.71 17.72
CA VAL A 351 4.44 -16.76 17.12
C VAL A 351 3.81 -15.86 18.18
N GLY A 352 3.53 -16.39 19.37
CA GLY A 352 2.98 -15.61 20.49
C GLY A 352 3.94 -14.50 20.92
N ARG A 353 5.26 -14.78 20.95
CA ARG A 353 6.27 -13.75 21.24
C ARG A 353 6.27 -12.63 20.19
N LEU A 354 6.20 -12.98 18.89
CA LEU A 354 6.11 -11.98 17.81
C LEU A 354 4.99 -10.98 18.09
N VAL A 355 3.80 -11.45 18.42
CA VAL A 355 2.64 -10.59 18.67
C VAL A 355 2.80 -9.78 19.96
N ARG A 356 3.26 -10.41 21.05
CA ARG A 356 3.44 -9.75 22.37
C ARG A 356 4.57 -8.73 22.41
N SER A 357 5.60 -8.88 21.57
CA SER A 357 6.80 -8.01 21.60
C SER A 357 6.46 -6.55 21.27
N GLY A 358 5.47 -6.32 20.41
CA GLY A 358 5.12 -4.99 19.91
C GLY A 358 6.18 -4.31 19.03
N THR A 359 7.26 -5.01 18.66
CA THR A 359 8.38 -4.45 17.87
C THR A 359 8.97 -5.43 16.85
N ASP A 360 8.85 -6.73 17.10
CA ASP A 360 9.49 -7.76 16.30
C ASP A 360 8.91 -7.85 14.88
N THR A 361 9.66 -8.45 13.99
CA THR A 361 9.28 -8.59 12.59
C THR A 361 9.48 -10.03 12.13
N LEU A 362 8.49 -10.56 11.43
CA LEU A 362 8.55 -11.85 10.75
C LEU A 362 8.38 -11.66 9.24
N TYR A 363 9.33 -12.13 8.48
CA TYR A 363 9.24 -12.24 7.03
C TYR A 363 8.97 -13.69 6.64
N LEU A 364 7.94 -13.91 5.85
CA LEU A 364 7.60 -15.19 5.23
C LEU A 364 7.83 -15.04 3.73
N VAL A 365 8.82 -15.75 3.22
CA VAL A 365 9.25 -15.63 1.82
C VAL A 365 9.10 -16.98 1.14
N GLY A 366 8.36 -17.04 0.05
CA GLY A 366 8.16 -18.28 -0.71
C GLY A 366 6.96 -18.15 -1.65
N ARG A 367 6.94 -19.01 -2.68
CA ARG A 367 5.97 -18.90 -3.75
C ARG A 367 5.52 -20.25 -4.33
N ASP A 368 6.45 -21.16 -4.50
CA ASP A 368 6.26 -22.40 -5.27
C ASP A 368 6.31 -23.64 -4.35
N ASP A 369 6.00 -24.81 -4.89
CA ASP A 369 6.26 -26.14 -4.32
C ASP A 369 5.67 -26.43 -2.92
N GLY A 370 4.48 -25.91 -2.61
CA GLY A 370 3.81 -26.15 -1.32
C GLY A 370 4.13 -25.10 -0.25
N ALA A 371 5.07 -24.19 -0.50
CA ALA A 371 5.35 -23.06 0.39
C ALA A 371 4.10 -22.22 0.71
N PRO A 372 3.18 -21.92 -0.23
CA PRO A 372 1.96 -21.17 0.08
C PRO A 372 1.07 -21.82 1.13
N THR A 373 0.99 -23.15 1.17
CA THR A 373 0.23 -23.88 2.20
C THR A 373 0.81 -23.64 3.60
N ILE A 374 2.15 -23.74 3.73
CA ILE A 374 2.84 -23.54 5.00
C ILE A 374 2.80 -22.07 5.43
N ILE A 375 3.09 -21.16 4.50
CA ILE A 375 3.05 -19.71 4.74
C ILE A 375 1.64 -19.27 5.12
N GLY A 376 0.61 -19.81 4.45
CA GLY A 376 -0.79 -19.57 4.77
C GLY A 376 -1.14 -20.01 6.19
N ALA A 377 -0.81 -21.26 6.54
CA ALA A 377 -1.07 -21.79 7.88
C ALA A 377 -0.33 -21.01 8.98
N LEU A 378 0.92 -20.61 8.74
CA LEU A 378 1.67 -19.78 9.69
C LEU A 378 1.09 -18.36 9.79
N THR A 379 0.65 -17.77 8.66
CA THR A 379 -0.02 -16.47 8.65
C THR A 379 -1.34 -16.53 9.43
N ALA A 380 -2.09 -17.63 9.31
CA ALA A 380 -3.33 -17.86 10.05
C ALA A 380 -3.06 -18.01 11.57
N GLU A 381 -1.97 -18.68 11.94
CA GLU A 381 -1.56 -18.76 13.35
C GLU A 381 -1.22 -17.36 13.91
N VAL A 382 -0.51 -16.53 13.17
CA VAL A 382 -0.24 -15.14 13.59
C VAL A 382 -1.56 -14.38 13.81
N ALA A 383 -2.51 -14.49 12.88
CA ALA A 383 -3.82 -13.86 13.02
C ALA A 383 -4.61 -14.36 14.24
N HIS A 384 -4.53 -15.67 14.53
CA HIS A 384 -5.11 -16.27 15.74
C HIS A 384 -4.47 -15.68 17.00
N GLN A 385 -3.15 -15.63 17.08
CA GLN A 385 -2.42 -15.07 18.23
C GLN A 385 -2.73 -13.57 18.44
N VAL A 386 -2.96 -12.82 17.36
CA VAL A 386 -3.43 -11.42 17.44
C VAL A 386 -4.80 -11.34 18.13
N ARG A 387 -5.77 -12.18 17.73
CA ARG A 387 -7.10 -12.19 18.39
C ARG A 387 -6.99 -12.52 19.87
N MET A 388 -6.22 -13.56 20.19
CA MET A 388 -6.06 -13.99 21.59
C MET A 388 -5.38 -12.93 22.44
N HIS A 389 -4.30 -12.33 21.94
CA HIS A 389 -3.58 -11.30 22.70
C HIS A 389 -4.38 -9.98 22.78
N ALA A 390 -5.08 -9.57 21.73
CA ALA A 390 -5.95 -8.43 21.74
C ALA A 390 -7.10 -8.60 22.76
N ALA A 391 -7.72 -9.79 22.82
CA ALA A 391 -8.73 -10.11 23.82
C ALA A 391 -8.18 -9.99 25.25
N TYR A 392 -6.97 -10.49 25.49
CA TYR A 392 -6.29 -10.34 26.79
C TYR A 392 -6.04 -8.87 27.16
N LEU A 393 -5.75 -7.99 26.18
CA LEU A 393 -5.52 -6.56 26.37
C LEU A 393 -6.81 -5.72 26.43
N GLY A 394 -7.99 -6.32 26.45
CA GLY A 394 -9.26 -5.59 26.49
C GLY A 394 -9.84 -5.23 25.12
N GLY A 395 -9.45 -5.97 24.06
CA GLY A 395 -10.10 -5.95 22.77
C GLY A 395 -9.22 -5.52 21.59
N ARG A 396 -8.07 -4.86 21.82
CA ARG A 396 -7.19 -4.44 20.73
C ARG A 396 -5.73 -4.35 21.11
N LEU A 397 -4.84 -4.56 20.14
CA LEU A 397 -3.40 -4.38 20.29
C LEU A 397 -3.04 -2.90 20.44
N ASP A 398 -2.06 -2.60 21.29
CA ASP A 398 -1.47 -1.26 21.43
C ASP A 398 0.03 -1.38 21.76
N PRO A 399 0.92 -1.12 20.82
CA PRO A 399 0.73 -0.56 19.47
C PRO A 399 0.02 -1.52 18.49
N PRO A 400 -0.62 -0.97 17.41
CA PRO A 400 -1.18 -1.78 16.34
C PRO A 400 -0.10 -2.65 15.67
N MET A 401 -0.41 -3.92 15.40
CA MET A 401 0.42 -4.79 14.55
C MET A 401 0.10 -4.53 13.08
N THR A 402 1.07 -4.70 12.21
CA THR A 402 0.89 -4.57 10.76
C THR A 402 1.14 -5.91 10.07
N ALA A 403 0.25 -6.31 9.17
CA ALA A 403 0.44 -7.43 8.27
C ALA A 403 0.44 -6.95 6.82
N ILE A 404 1.50 -7.25 6.10
CA ILE A 404 1.70 -6.94 4.69
C ILE A 404 1.68 -8.26 3.93
N LEU A 405 0.61 -8.48 3.17
CA LEU A 405 0.40 -9.67 2.35
C LEU A 405 0.66 -9.29 0.88
N ASP A 406 1.95 -9.30 0.48
CA ASP A 406 2.34 -8.98 -0.90
C ASP A 406 2.08 -10.19 -1.80
N GLU A 407 1.34 -9.94 -2.89
CA GLU A 407 0.85 -10.99 -3.78
C GLU A 407 0.12 -12.12 -3.01
N ALA A 408 -0.80 -11.74 -2.10
CA ALA A 408 -1.51 -12.68 -1.23
C ALA A 408 -2.07 -13.93 -1.94
N PRO A 409 -2.65 -13.84 -3.16
CA PRO A 409 -3.12 -15.03 -3.89
C PRO A 409 -2.02 -16.06 -4.18
N LEU A 410 -0.76 -15.64 -4.30
CA LEU A 410 0.37 -16.50 -4.65
C LEU A 410 1.16 -16.97 -3.42
N THR A 411 1.17 -16.18 -2.35
CA THR A 411 2.04 -16.39 -1.19
C THR A 411 1.38 -17.07 -0.01
N CYS A 412 0.08 -16.83 0.20
CA CYS A 412 -0.62 -17.28 1.39
C CYS A 412 -1.64 -18.40 1.12
N GLY A 413 -1.91 -18.70 -0.17
CA GLY A 413 -3.02 -19.58 -0.50
C GLY A 413 -4.37 -19.05 0.00
N PRO A 414 -5.40 -19.88 0.08
CA PRO A 414 -6.76 -19.47 0.43
C PRO A 414 -6.99 -19.37 1.95
N ILE A 415 -6.19 -18.55 2.64
CA ILE A 415 -6.47 -18.17 4.03
C ILE A 415 -7.85 -17.50 4.16
N PRO A 416 -8.51 -17.47 5.35
CA PRO A 416 -9.85 -16.89 5.53
C PRO A 416 -9.81 -15.35 5.47
N LEU A 417 -9.32 -14.80 4.36
CA LEU A 417 -9.08 -13.37 4.17
C LEU A 417 -10.39 -12.56 4.18
N HIS A 418 -11.50 -13.15 3.72
CA HIS A 418 -12.83 -12.55 3.76
C HIS A 418 -13.31 -12.26 5.17
N ASP A 419 -13.00 -13.12 6.14
CA ASP A 419 -13.29 -12.91 7.55
C ASP A 419 -12.33 -11.86 8.15
N TRP A 420 -11.03 -11.94 7.80
CA TRP A 420 -10.03 -11.03 8.34
C TRP A 420 -10.25 -9.58 7.91
N THR A 421 -10.75 -9.39 6.69
CA THR A 421 -11.09 -8.05 6.22
C THR A 421 -12.27 -7.44 6.96
N ALA A 422 -13.14 -8.28 7.54
CA ALA A 422 -14.30 -7.84 8.31
C ALA A 422 -13.94 -7.51 9.79
N ASP A 423 -13.08 -8.31 10.44
CA ASP A 423 -12.94 -8.25 11.90
C ASP A 423 -11.56 -7.78 12.42
N MET A 424 -10.46 -8.06 11.68
CA MET A 424 -9.10 -7.85 12.19
C MET A 424 -8.76 -6.39 12.49
N GLY A 425 -9.38 -5.44 11.80
CA GLY A 425 -9.24 -4.03 12.12
C GLY A 425 -9.66 -3.69 13.54
N GLY A 426 -10.70 -4.36 14.06
CA GLY A 426 -11.17 -4.21 15.44
C GLY A 426 -10.11 -4.58 16.48
N PHE A 427 -9.26 -5.56 16.17
CA PHE A 427 -8.14 -5.99 17.01
C PHE A 427 -6.88 -5.15 16.84
N ASN A 428 -6.89 -4.10 16.02
CA ASN A 428 -5.72 -3.31 15.62
C ASN A 428 -4.65 -4.13 14.86
N LEU A 429 -5.07 -5.08 14.04
CA LEU A 429 -4.24 -5.65 13.00
C LEU A 429 -4.45 -4.84 11.71
N THR A 430 -3.48 -4.03 11.34
CA THR A 430 -3.50 -3.25 10.11
C THR A 430 -3.16 -4.16 8.94
N LEU A 431 -4.16 -4.45 8.08
CA LEU A 431 -3.98 -5.32 6.92
C LEU A 431 -3.66 -4.52 5.65
N HIS A 432 -2.56 -4.87 5.01
CA HIS A 432 -2.17 -4.43 3.68
C HIS A 432 -2.12 -5.63 2.76
N ILE A 433 -3.06 -5.72 1.84
CA ILE A 433 -3.19 -6.83 0.90
C ILE A 433 -2.81 -6.33 -0.49
N ALA A 434 -2.06 -7.10 -1.27
CA ALA A 434 -1.81 -6.81 -2.66
C ALA A 434 -2.12 -8.03 -3.54
N ALA A 435 -2.71 -7.74 -4.71
CA ALA A 435 -2.92 -8.67 -5.80
C ALA A 435 -2.65 -7.97 -7.15
N GLN A 436 -2.46 -8.74 -8.19
CA GLN A 436 -2.26 -8.15 -9.53
C GLN A 436 -3.59 -7.77 -10.17
N SER A 437 -4.66 -8.51 -9.86
CA SER A 437 -6.00 -8.30 -10.42
C SER A 437 -7.07 -8.76 -9.43
N LEU A 438 -8.31 -8.31 -9.62
CA LEU A 438 -9.47 -8.84 -8.91
C LEU A 438 -9.77 -10.28 -9.36
N ALA A 439 -9.44 -10.61 -10.61
CA ALA A 439 -9.57 -11.97 -11.14
C ALA A 439 -8.74 -12.98 -10.33
N GLN A 440 -7.51 -12.66 -9.93
CA GLN A 440 -6.71 -13.52 -9.05
C GLN A 440 -7.35 -13.76 -7.68
N LEU A 441 -8.03 -12.74 -7.12
CA LEU A 441 -8.77 -12.93 -5.87
C LEU A 441 -9.94 -13.90 -6.06
N ARG A 442 -10.65 -13.79 -7.19
CA ARG A 442 -11.76 -14.70 -7.52
C ARG A 442 -11.31 -16.13 -7.79
N ASP A 443 -10.14 -16.30 -8.36
CA ASP A 443 -9.54 -17.60 -8.62
C ASP A 443 -9.22 -18.36 -7.31
N VAL A 444 -8.60 -17.68 -6.36
CA VAL A 444 -8.15 -18.30 -5.08
C VAL A 444 -9.29 -18.44 -4.07
N TRP A 445 -10.12 -17.40 -3.89
CA TRP A 445 -11.17 -17.39 -2.85
C TRP A 445 -12.58 -17.69 -3.36
N GLY A 446 -12.76 -17.81 -4.67
CA GLY A 446 -14.08 -17.88 -5.29
C GLY A 446 -14.73 -16.49 -5.41
N ARG A 447 -15.75 -16.41 -6.28
CA ARG A 447 -16.40 -15.11 -6.62
C ARG A 447 -17.00 -14.42 -5.40
N GLU A 448 -17.71 -15.14 -4.56
CA GLU A 448 -18.44 -14.56 -3.42
C GLU A 448 -17.51 -14.06 -2.32
N ARG A 449 -16.52 -14.86 -1.93
CA ARG A 449 -15.53 -14.47 -0.92
C ARG A 449 -14.64 -13.33 -1.42
N ALA A 450 -14.26 -13.32 -2.70
CA ALA A 450 -13.53 -12.21 -3.30
C ALA A 450 -14.34 -10.90 -3.29
N ALA A 451 -15.67 -10.98 -3.55
CA ALA A 451 -16.57 -9.85 -3.43
C ALA A 451 -16.67 -9.36 -1.97
N ALA A 452 -16.71 -10.26 -0.99
CA ALA A 452 -16.70 -9.91 0.44
C ALA A 452 -15.38 -9.22 0.83
N ILE A 453 -14.22 -9.73 0.37
CA ILE A 453 -12.91 -9.08 0.59
C ILE A 453 -12.93 -7.64 0.07
N LEU A 454 -13.44 -7.42 -1.14
CA LEU A 454 -13.52 -6.09 -1.73
C LEU A 454 -14.49 -5.18 -0.95
N ALA A 455 -15.66 -5.69 -0.58
CA ALA A 455 -16.68 -4.94 0.15
C ALA A 455 -16.21 -4.51 1.55
N ASN A 456 -15.44 -5.36 2.24
CA ASN A 456 -14.88 -5.08 3.57
C ASN A 456 -13.62 -4.19 3.52
N THR A 457 -13.09 -3.92 2.32
CA THR A 457 -11.89 -3.08 2.16
C THR A 457 -12.21 -1.62 2.46
N GLY A 458 -11.52 -1.05 3.46
CA GLY A 458 -11.67 0.36 3.82
C GLY A 458 -11.02 1.32 2.81
N ALA A 459 -9.96 0.87 2.14
CA ALA A 459 -9.27 1.64 1.11
C ALA A 459 -8.77 0.73 -0.02
N LEU A 460 -9.36 0.87 -1.20
CA LEU A 460 -8.87 0.26 -2.43
C LEU A 460 -7.89 1.21 -3.12
N VAL A 461 -6.65 0.76 -3.31
CA VAL A 461 -5.57 1.52 -3.97
C VAL A 461 -5.27 0.87 -5.31
N VAL A 462 -5.64 1.52 -6.38
CA VAL A 462 -5.51 1.01 -7.75
C VAL A 462 -4.31 1.65 -8.42
N PHE A 463 -3.39 0.82 -8.88
CA PHE A 463 -2.26 1.22 -9.71
C PHE A 463 -2.54 0.93 -11.19
N GLY A 464 -1.76 1.51 -12.09
CA GLY A 464 -1.87 1.26 -13.52
C GLY A 464 -1.43 -0.16 -13.95
N ASN A 465 -1.31 -0.35 -15.27
CA ASN A 465 -0.91 -1.60 -15.91
C ASN A 465 -1.88 -2.79 -15.72
N ILE A 466 -3.14 -2.53 -15.36
CA ILE A 466 -4.20 -3.55 -15.36
C ILE A 466 -4.62 -3.81 -16.81
N LYS A 467 -4.73 -5.10 -17.19
CA LYS A 467 -5.11 -5.54 -18.54
C LYS A 467 -6.49 -6.18 -18.62
N SER A 468 -7.06 -6.60 -17.48
CA SER A 468 -8.40 -7.18 -17.40
C SER A 468 -9.44 -6.09 -17.66
N SER A 469 -10.24 -6.24 -18.73
CA SER A 469 -11.35 -5.34 -19.06
C SER A 469 -12.39 -5.30 -17.96
N ASP A 470 -12.72 -6.46 -17.40
CA ASP A 470 -13.74 -6.62 -16.38
C ASP A 470 -13.34 -5.93 -15.07
N ASP A 471 -12.07 -6.11 -14.64
CA ASP A 471 -11.54 -5.43 -13.46
C ASP A 471 -11.51 -3.91 -13.66
N LEU A 472 -11.11 -3.44 -14.85
CA LEU A 472 -11.10 -2.02 -15.18
C LEU A 472 -12.51 -1.43 -15.18
N GLN A 473 -13.49 -2.16 -15.74
CA GLN A 473 -14.89 -1.73 -15.76
C GLN A 473 -15.48 -1.69 -14.34
N GLU A 474 -15.21 -2.70 -13.52
CA GLU A 474 -15.65 -2.73 -12.11
C GLU A 474 -15.06 -1.56 -11.32
N ILE A 475 -13.76 -1.31 -11.44
CA ILE A 475 -13.10 -0.18 -10.76
C ILE A 475 -13.66 1.16 -11.27
N SER A 476 -13.88 1.31 -12.58
CA SER A 476 -14.50 2.51 -13.15
C SER A 476 -15.91 2.74 -12.59
N THR A 477 -16.70 1.68 -12.44
CA THR A 477 -18.04 1.73 -11.85
C THR A 477 -17.99 2.15 -10.37
N LEU A 478 -17.03 1.64 -9.61
CA LEU A 478 -16.79 2.03 -8.21
C LEU A 478 -16.38 3.49 -8.05
N CYS A 479 -15.74 4.10 -9.07
CA CYS A 479 -15.44 5.53 -9.08
C CYS A 479 -16.71 6.40 -9.20
N GLY A 480 -17.79 5.84 -9.71
CA GLY A 480 -19.05 6.55 -9.97
C GLY A 480 -19.02 7.37 -11.25
N SER A 481 -20.09 8.12 -11.46
CA SER A 481 -20.26 9.01 -12.60
C SER A 481 -20.41 10.47 -12.19
N ARG A 482 -20.12 11.37 -13.12
CA ARG A 482 -20.33 12.82 -13.02
C ARG A 482 -21.22 13.29 -14.15
N LEU A 483 -22.04 14.28 -13.89
CA LEU A 483 -22.84 14.92 -14.94
C LEU A 483 -21.95 15.96 -15.65
N VAL A 484 -21.86 15.85 -16.96
CA VAL A 484 -21.16 16.81 -17.81
C VAL A 484 -22.19 17.47 -18.70
N ALA A 485 -22.30 18.78 -18.62
CA ALA A 485 -23.12 19.59 -19.53
C ALA A 485 -22.40 19.64 -20.89
N LEU A 486 -23.00 19.02 -21.91
CA LEU A 486 -22.52 19.10 -23.29
C LEU A 486 -23.13 20.32 -23.98
N ASP A 487 -24.41 20.62 -23.68
CA ASP A 487 -25.15 21.80 -24.10
C ASP A 487 -26.05 22.30 -22.96
N ALA A 488 -26.72 23.43 -23.13
CA ALA A 488 -27.55 24.10 -22.10
C ALA A 488 -28.61 23.16 -21.49
N ASP A 489 -29.09 22.13 -22.22
CA ASP A 489 -30.12 21.18 -21.81
C ASP A 489 -29.71 19.70 -21.87
N ASP A 490 -28.46 19.36 -22.26
CA ASP A 490 -27.97 17.99 -22.37
C ASP A 490 -26.89 17.69 -21.31
N ASN A 491 -27.33 17.14 -20.19
CA ASN A 491 -26.45 16.63 -19.14
C ASN A 491 -26.29 15.11 -19.26
N ARG A 492 -25.08 14.65 -19.57
CA ARG A 492 -24.78 13.22 -19.66
C ARG A 492 -23.94 12.73 -18.50
N PRO A 493 -24.29 11.55 -17.92
CA PRO A 493 -23.43 10.90 -16.93
C PRO A 493 -22.19 10.31 -17.63
N LEU A 494 -21.00 10.79 -17.29
CA LEU A 494 -19.74 10.20 -17.71
C LEU A 494 -19.01 9.59 -16.50
N PRO A 495 -18.27 8.48 -16.67
CA PRO A 495 -17.46 7.93 -15.59
C PRO A 495 -16.49 8.96 -15.04
N VAL A 496 -16.30 8.98 -13.72
CA VAL A 496 -15.27 9.83 -13.06
C VAL A 496 -13.88 9.44 -13.55
N MET A 497 -13.63 8.13 -13.71
CA MET A 497 -12.43 7.56 -14.32
C MET A 497 -12.85 6.48 -15.32
N THR A 498 -12.38 6.62 -16.55
CA THR A 498 -12.60 5.60 -17.58
C THR A 498 -11.65 4.41 -17.40
N PRO A 499 -12.00 3.22 -17.89
CA PRO A 499 -11.10 2.07 -17.92
C PRO A 499 -9.73 2.37 -18.53
N ALA A 500 -9.69 3.17 -19.59
CA ALA A 500 -8.45 3.56 -20.26
C ALA A 500 -7.55 4.45 -19.37
N GLU A 501 -8.13 5.42 -18.67
CA GLU A 501 -7.39 6.28 -17.74
C GLU A 501 -6.83 5.50 -16.56
N ILE A 502 -7.59 4.54 -16.02
CA ILE A 502 -7.14 3.66 -14.92
C ILE A 502 -5.96 2.80 -15.40
N SER A 503 -6.09 2.17 -16.57
CA SER A 503 -5.04 1.30 -17.13
C SER A 503 -3.73 2.05 -17.38
N THR A 504 -3.81 3.34 -17.77
CA THR A 504 -2.67 4.18 -18.16
C THR A 504 -2.10 5.03 -17.03
N LEU A 505 -2.50 4.81 -15.77
CA LEU A 505 -1.92 5.51 -14.63
C LEU A 505 -0.39 5.33 -14.61
N PRO A 506 0.38 6.43 -14.48
CA PRO A 506 1.85 6.36 -14.42
C PRO A 506 2.36 5.54 -13.24
N ILE A 507 3.55 4.98 -13.38
CA ILE A 507 4.21 4.23 -12.30
C ILE A 507 4.30 5.09 -11.03
N GLY A 508 3.91 4.51 -9.88
CA GLY A 508 3.89 5.21 -8.60
C GLY A 508 2.70 6.15 -8.40
N THR A 509 1.85 6.35 -9.43
CA THR A 509 0.57 7.03 -9.29
C THR A 509 -0.51 6.00 -8.99
N ALA A 510 -1.41 6.33 -8.08
CA ALA A 510 -2.52 5.48 -7.70
C ALA A 510 -3.83 6.25 -7.61
N LEU A 511 -4.90 5.56 -7.95
CA LEU A 511 -6.28 5.94 -7.65
C LEU A 511 -6.67 5.30 -6.31
N VAL A 512 -7.20 6.08 -5.38
CA VAL A 512 -7.67 5.60 -4.08
C VAL A 512 -9.18 5.78 -3.98
N LEU A 513 -9.86 4.68 -3.72
CA LEU A 513 -11.26 4.62 -3.33
C LEU A 513 -11.31 4.26 -1.85
N ARG A 514 -11.66 5.24 -1.01
CA ARG A 514 -11.72 5.07 0.45
C ARG A 514 -13.12 5.33 0.96
N ASN A 515 -13.58 4.55 1.94
CA ASN A 515 -14.89 4.68 2.53
C ASN A 515 -15.18 6.10 3.00
N GLY A 516 -16.30 6.65 2.55
CA GLY A 516 -16.75 8.00 2.88
C GLY A 516 -15.97 9.12 2.18
N LEU A 517 -15.12 8.83 1.20
CA LEU A 517 -14.36 9.80 0.42
C LEU A 517 -14.59 9.55 -1.07
N ARG A 518 -14.73 10.63 -1.86
CA ARG A 518 -14.74 10.53 -3.32
C ARG A 518 -13.38 10.02 -3.82
N PRO A 519 -13.30 9.47 -5.05
CA PRO A 519 -12.03 9.05 -5.65
C PRO A 519 -10.92 10.10 -5.54
N VAL A 520 -9.73 9.67 -5.19
CA VAL A 520 -8.55 10.53 -5.08
C VAL A 520 -7.42 9.95 -5.90
N ILE A 521 -6.73 10.77 -6.70
CA ILE A 521 -5.57 10.37 -7.48
C ILE A 521 -4.34 11.11 -6.96
N GLY A 522 -3.21 10.39 -6.87
CA GLY A 522 -1.96 10.99 -6.41
C GLY A 522 -0.80 9.99 -6.42
N HIS A 523 0.31 10.39 -5.83
CA HIS A 523 1.50 9.57 -5.75
C HIS A 523 1.46 8.70 -4.50
N ALA A 524 1.54 7.39 -4.68
CA ALA A 524 1.70 6.44 -3.58
C ALA A 524 3.06 6.64 -2.88
N PRO A 525 3.18 6.32 -1.58
CA PRO A 525 4.48 6.34 -0.91
C PRO A 525 5.50 5.49 -1.67
N TRP A 526 6.71 6.00 -1.85
CA TRP A 526 7.77 5.33 -2.61
C TRP A 526 9.03 5.17 -1.77
N ILE A 527 9.53 3.92 -1.64
CA ILE A 527 10.68 3.62 -0.78
C ILE A 527 11.94 4.38 -1.20
N GLY A 528 12.15 4.60 -2.49
CA GLY A 528 13.28 5.36 -3.01
C GLY A 528 13.31 6.84 -2.64
N GLU A 529 12.17 7.42 -2.22
CA GLU A 529 12.10 8.80 -1.74
C GLU A 529 12.52 8.93 -0.27
N ARG A 530 12.58 7.82 0.46
CA ARG A 530 12.98 7.77 1.88
C ARG A 530 14.47 7.60 2.10
N ASP A 531 15.25 7.47 1.04
CA ASP A 531 16.70 7.48 1.09
C ASP A 531 17.20 8.91 1.42
N PRO A 532 17.85 9.14 2.57
CA PRO A 532 18.32 10.46 2.96
C PRO A 532 19.29 11.09 1.96
N SER A 533 20.07 10.26 1.26
CA SER A 533 21.03 10.72 0.25
C SER A 533 20.33 11.25 -1.00
N ARG A 534 19.26 10.60 -1.43
CA ARG A 534 18.41 11.04 -2.56
C ARG A 534 17.61 12.29 -2.22
N THR A 535 17.08 12.38 -1.00
CA THR A 535 16.35 13.56 -0.52
C THR A 535 17.27 14.78 -0.48
N ALA A 536 18.49 14.64 0.03
CA ALA A 536 19.49 15.70 0.04
C ALA A 536 19.93 16.10 -1.38
N ALA A 537 20.07 15.14 -2.30
CA ALA A 537 20.38 15.41 -3.71
C ALA A 537 19.21 16.12 -4.43
N ALA A 538 17.97 15.73 -4.16
CA ALA A 538 16.77 16.38 -4.72
C ALA A 538 16.65 17.83 -4.22
N VAL A 539 16.86 18.08 -2.92
CA VAL A 539 16.86 19.43 -2.35
C VAL A 539 17.97 20.28 -2.94
N ARG A 540 19.19 19.74 -3.10
CA ARG A 540 20.30 20.46 -3.78
C ARG A 540 19.99 20.78 -5.24
N ARG A 541 19.39 19.84 -6.00
CA ARG A 541 18.95 20.09 -7.39
C ARG A 541 17.89 21.19 -7.45
N LEU A 542 16.89 21.14 -6.56
CA LEU A 542 15.84 22.16 -6.48
C LEU A 542 16.43 23.54 -6.17
N ALA A 543 17.32 23.63 -5.17
CA ALA A 543 18.02 24.85 -4.81
C ALA A 543 18.88 25.40 -5.96
N ALA A 544 19.58 24.52 -6.69
CA ALA A 544 20.37 24.90 -7.86
C ALA A 544 19.49 25.41 -9.02
N THR A 545 18.35 24.77 -9.25
CA THR A 545 17.39 25.19 -10.29
C THR A 545 16.75 26.53 -9.95
N THR A 546 16.38 26.72 -8.67
CA THR A 546 15.84 28.00 -8.18
C THR A 546 16.88 29.11 -8.27
N ARG A 547 18.13 28.82 -7.90
CA ARG A 547 19.23 29.78 -8.02
C ARG A 547 19.52 30.15 -9.49
N ARG A 548 19.48 29.19 -10.42
CA ARG A 548 19.61 29.47 -11.86
C ARG A 548 18.46 30.34 -12.37
N ARG A 549 17.20 30.10 -11.97
CA ARG A 549 16.06 30.93 -12.37
C ARG A 549 16.15 32.34 -11.83
N ILE A 550 16.62 32.53 -10.61
CA ILE A 550 16.83 33.88 -10.03
C ILE A 550 17.91 34.61 -10.79
N VAL A 551 19.04 33.97 -11.11
CA VAL A 551 20.15 34.58 -11.86
C VAL A 551 19.74 34.95 -13.29
N THR A 552 18.95 34.09 -13.99
CA THR A 552 18.44 34.42 -15.34
C THR A 552 17.42 35.57 -15.28
N TRP A 553 16.56 35.58 -14.26
CA TRP A 553 15.57 36.65 -14.10
C TRP A 553 16.22 38.02 -13.78
N ASP A 554 17.29 38.03 -12.95
CA ASP A 554 18.05 39.25 -12.68
C ASP A 554 18.82 39.73 -13.93
N GLY A 555 19.39 38.79 -14.72
CA GLY A 555 20.04 39.13 -15.99
C GLY A 555 19.05 39.72 -17.00
N GLU A 556 17.86 39.13 -17.16
CA GLU A 556 16.80 39.69 -18.02
C GLU A 556 16.29 41.06 -17.55
N ARG A 557 16.22 41.26 -16.22
CA ARG A 557 15.79 42.52 -15.64
C ARG A 557 16.83 43.62 -15.85
N GLN A 558 18.13 43.29 -15.77
CA GLN A 558 19.22 44.23 -16.08
C GLN A 558 19.25 44.58 -17.56
N THR A 559 19.07 43.61 -18.45
CA THR A 559 19.01 43.86 -19.91
C THR A 559 17.81 44.70 -20.29
N ARG A 560 16.61 44.48 -19.72
CA ARG A 560 15.44 45.30 -19.92
C ARG A 560 15.64 46.73 -19.40
N ARG A 561 16.30 46.93 -18.26
CA ARG A 561 16.64 48.23 -17.69
C ARG A 561 17.64 48.97 -18.57
N ALA A 562 18.65 48.30 -19.09
CA ALA A 562 19.62 48.88 -20.02
C ALA A 562 18.97 49.27 -21.34
N ALA A 563 18.11 48.44 -21.90
CA ALA A 563 17.35 48.73 -23.12
C ALA A 563 16.38 49.92 -22.93
N ALA A 564 15.67 49.97 -21.78
CA ALA A 564 14.78 51.10 -21.45
C ALA A 564 15.56 52.42 -21.26
N LYS A 565 16.76 52.34 -20.67
CA LYS A 565 17.66 53.48 -20.50
C LYS A 565 18.20 53.97 -21.85
N ALA A 566 18.57 53.06 -22.74
CA ALA A 566 19.01 53.38 -24.10
C ALA A 566 17.88 54.03 -24.94
N ALA A 567 16.66 53.46 -24.87
CA ALA A 567 15.48 53.99 -25.54
C ALA A 567 15.12 55.41 -25.03
N ARG A 568 15.24 55.65 -23.74
CA ARG A 568 15.03 57.01 -23.18
C ARG A 568 16.10 57.98 -23.62
N ALA A 569 17.37 57.59 -23.69
CA ALA A 569 18.45 58.42 -24.17
C ALA A 569 18.27 58.85 -25.66
N VAL A 570 17.69 57.96 -26.48
CA VAL A 570 17.33 58.27 -27.87
C VAL A 570 16.15 59.23 -27.93
N LEU A 571 15.13 59.08 -27.11
CA LEU A 571 13.98 59.97 -27.02
C LEU A 571 14.35 61.38 -26.49
N ASP A 572 15.32 61.46 -25.60
CA ASP A 572 15.80 62.72 -25.01
C ASP A 572 16.85 63.43 -25.90
N GLY A 573 17.08 62.96 -27.13
CA GLY A 573 18.01 63.59 -28.10
C GLY A 573 19.48 63.55 -27.72
N ARG A 574 19.86 62.73 -26.73
CA ARG A 574 21.24 62.61 -26.21
C ARG A 574 21.98 61.34 -26.63
N GLY A 575 21.45 60.56 -27.57
CA GLY A 575 22.05 59.31 -28.05
C GLY A 575 22.17 59.26 -29.57
N THR A 576 23.40 59.21 -30.08
CA THR A 576 23.65 58.86 -31.49
C THR A 576 23.56 57.34 -31.66
N VAL A 577 22.70 56.89 -32.55
CA VAL A 577 22.63 55.48 -32.98
C VAL A 577 23.85 55.20 -33.88
N ALA A 578 24.84 54.52 -33.36
CA ALA A 578 25.88 53.95 -34.22
C ALA A 578 25.30 52.75 -35.02
N PRO A 579 25.48 52.70 -36.34
CA PRO A 579 24.96 51.60 -37.15
C PRO A 579 25.68 50.32 -36.76
N ALA A 580 24.93 49.25 -36.50
CA ALA A 580 25.45 47.93 -36.30
C ALA A 580 26.16 47.45 -37.55
N ARG A 581 27.46 47.17 -37.48
CA ARG A 581 28.18 46.44 -38.52
C ARG A 581 27.70 44.99 -38.49
N PRO A 582 27.45 44.40 -39.66
CA PRO A 582 27.23 42.95 -39.73
C PRO A 582 28.58 42.26 -39.58
N ASP A 583 28.77 41.62 -38.45
CA ASP A 583 29.97 40.76 -38.24
C ASP A 583 29.92 39.57 -39.16
N GLY A 584 31.00 39.50 -39.96
CA GLY A 584 31.22 38.54 -41.02
C GLY A 584 31.31 37.09 -40.54
N ALA A 585 30.77 36.28 -41.36
CA ALA A 585 30.98 34.87 -41.39
C ALA A 585 32.47 34.55 -41.53
N THR A 586 33.08 33.99 -40.51
CA THR A 586 34.37 33.31 -40.63
C THR A 586 34.14 31.82 -40.95
N THR A 587 34.19 31.54 -42.23
CA THR A 587 34.42 30.19 -42.78
C THR A 587 35.82 29.75 -42.38
N ARG A 588 35.94 28.64 -41.66
CA ARG A 588 37.18 27.88 -41.52
C ARG A 588 37.29 26.87 -42.64
N PRO A 589 38.44 26.70 -43.29
CA PRO A 589 38.61 25.71 -44.33
C PRO A 589 38.79 24.30 -43.74
N LEU A 590 38.21 23.36 -44.45
CA LEU A 590 38.48 21.94 -44.32
C LEU A 590 39.82 21.63 -45.00
N ASP A 591 40.86 21.31 -44.23
CA ASP A 591 42.05 20.65 -44.75
C ASP A 591 41.87 19.14 -44.62
N GLY A 592 41.86 18.51 -45.78
CA GLY A 592 41.98 17.08 -45.93
C GLY A 592 43.42 16.60 -45.74
N ARG A 593 43.55 15.46 -45.11
CA ARG A 593 44.64 14.53 -45.41
C ARG A 593 44.18 13.10 -45.25
N SER A 594 44.24 12.44 -46.36
CA SER A 594 44.25 11.00 -46.58
C SER A 594 45.44 10.32 -45.86
N GLY A 595 45.22 9.15 -45.34
CA GLY A 595 46.29 8.25 -44.88
C GLY A 595 45.74 6.83 -44.78
N ASN A 596 45.93 6.14 -45.87
CA ASN A 596 45.75 4.71 -46.10
C ASN A 596 46.83 3.92 -45.34
N THR A 597 46.52 2.75 -44.81
CA THR A 597 47.30 1.48 -44.84
C THR A 597 46.56 0.44 -43.96
N ASP A 598 45.99 -0.55 -44.61
CA ASP A 598 46.43 -1.95 -44.76
C ASP A 598 46.86 -2.71 -43.48
N GLY A 599 46.27 -3.90 -43.34
CA GLY A 599 46.85 -5.03 -42.62
C GLY A 599 45.81 -5.85 -41.88
N SER A 600 45.06 -6.71 -42.49
CA SER A 600 45.10 -8.17 -42.68
C SER A 600 45.34 -9.03 -41.43
N HIS A 601 44.53 -10.08 -41.40
CA HIS A 601 44.64 -11.44 -40.82
C HIS A 601 43.73 -11.66 -39.58
N ALA A 602 42.69 -12.48 -39.70
CA ALA A 602 42.62 -13.93 -39.97
C ALA A 602 42.64 -14.77 -38.68
N GLY A 603 41.67 -15.65 -38.61
CA GLY A 603 41.64 -16.88 -37.79
C GLY A 603 40.80 -16.76 -36.55
N GLY A 604 39.73 -17.47 -36.37
CA GLY A 604 39.46 -18.86 -36.64
C GLY A 604 39.17 -19.58 -35.35
N GLY A 605 38.07 -20.29 -35.27
CA GLY A 605 37.99 -21.55 -34.53
C GLY A 605 37.17 -21.55 -33.25
N ASP A 606 35.99 -22.06 -33.38
CA ASP A 606 35.37 -23.19 -32.67
C ASP A 606 35.74 -23.48 -31.20
N THR A 607 34.80 -23.46 -30.33
CA THR A 607 34.01 -24.59 -29.77
C THR A 607 32.93 -24.04 -28.86
#